data_3218f04d479ceda8a9a292824c5f346d
#
_entry.id   3218f04d479ceda8a9a292824c5f346d
#
_cell.length_a   1.000
_cell.length_b   1.000
_cell.length_c   1.000
_cell.angle_alpha   90.00
_cell.angle_beta   90.00
_cell.angle_gamma   90.00
#
_symmetry.space_group_name_H-M   'P 1'
#
loop_
_entity.id
_entity.type
_entity.pdbx_description
1 polymer ?
#
loop_
_entity_poly.entity_id
_entity_poly.type
_entity_poly.pdbx_seq_one_letter_code
_entity_poly.pdbx_strand_id
1 'polypeptide(L)'
;MKKRTRCLLLVFLFCLVLCVGAAAAEQTGAQLSYVTDAAGLLSENENMLLEKMAESVSQKYGVGVYIVTVEDYRDFHSEGVYKATYTIYHECTMGEGPNRDGIMLLLSIDDRDWAMFCYGSRCEYAFNSYGQEKLEKVFLDNFGANDWD
;
A
#
# COMPACT_ATOMS: atom_id res chain seq x y z
N MET A 1 31.12 -37.49 40.03
CA MET A 1 31.19 -36.11 39.51
C MET A 1 31.14 -36.03 37.97
N LYS A 2 31.69 -36.95 37.19
CA LYS A 2 31.71 -36.86 35.69
C LYS A 2 30.35 -36.98 34.98
N LYS A 3 29.33 -37.61 35.54
CA LYS A 3 28.00 -37.76 34.92
C LYS A 3 27.13 -36.49 35.03
N ARG A 4 27.25 -35.73 36.12
CA ARG A 4 26.49 -34.48 36.33
C ARG A 4 26.96 -33.35 35.42
N THR A 5 28.27 -33.28 35.15
CA THR A 5 28.86 -32.25 34.25
C THR A 5 28.47 -32.47 32.77
N ARG A 6 28.35 -33.76 32.35
CA ARG A 6 27.90 -34.09 30.99
C ARG A 6 26.42 -33.75 30.73
N CYS A 7 25.57 -33.93 31.78
CA CYS A 7 24.15 -33.58 31.70
C CYS A 7 23.94 -32.07 31.62
N LEU A 8 24.72 -31.28 32.37
CA LEU A 8 24.69 -29.80 32.32
C LEU A 8 25.15 -29.24 30.97
N LEU A 9 26.17 -29.87 30.37
CA LEU A 9 26.69 -29.46 29.06
C LEU A 9 25.71 -29.78 27.95
N LEU A 10 24.98 -30.90 28.04
CA LEU A 10 23.93 -31.27 27.06
C LEU A 10 22.71 -30.36 27.16
N VAL A 11 22.30 -29.94 28.35
CA VAL A 11 21.20 -29.00 28.56
C VAL A 11 21.55 -27.61 28.04
N PHE A 12 22.82 -27.18 28.24
CA PHE A 12 23.29 -25.90 27.72
C PHE A 12 23.40 -25.88 26.18
N LEU A 13 23.83 -26.99 25.58
CA LEU A 13 23.88 -27.15 24.13
C LEU A 13 22.47 -27.21 23.50
N PHE A 14 21.50 -27.83 24.19
CA PHE A 14 20.10 -27.90 23.76
C PHE A 14 19.39 -26.54 23.84
N CYS A 15 19.70 -25.73 24.87
CA CYS A 15 19.20 -24.34 24.94
C CYS A 15 19.79 -23.41 23.85
N LEU A 16 21.02 -23.68 23.41
CA LEU A 16 21.65 -22.86 22.35
C LEU A 16 21.06 -23.12 20.94
N VAL A 17 20.50 -24.31 20.71
CA VAL A 17 19.83 -24.69 19.47
C VAL A 17 18.40 -24.14 19.38
N LEU A 18 17.77 -23.83 20.54
CA LEU A 18 16.42 -23.23 20.56
C LEU A 18 16.39 -21.70 20.39
N CYS A 19 17.56 -21.03 20.39
CA CYS A 19 17.64 -19.58 20.16
C CYS A 19 17.82 -19.18 18.69
N VAL A 20 17.86 -20.15 17.75
CA VAL A 20 17.94 -19.88 16.30
C VAL A 20 16.57 -20.19 15.69
N GLY A 21 15.59 -19.35 15.98
CA GLY A 21 14.24 -19.59 15.46
C GLY A 21 13.21 -18.51 15.80
N ALA A 22 13.64 -17.39 16.37
CA ALA A 22 12.83 -16.19 16.33
C ALA A 22 13.27 -15.37 15.10
N ALA A 23 13.14 -15.98 13.91
CA ALA A 23 12.88 -15.16 12.73
C ALA A 23 11.57 -14.44 13.07
N ALA A 24 11.66 -13.14 13.29
CA ALA A 24 10.49 -12.29 13.27
C ALA A 24 9.73 -12.71 12.00
N ALA A 25 8.52 -13.22 12.16
CA ALA A 25 7.58 -13.27 11.09
C ALA A 25 7.38 -11.78 10.78
N GLU A 26 8.14 -11.25 9.82
CA GLU A 26 7.72 -10.08 9.09
C GLU A 26 6.32 -10.42 8.63
N GLN A 27 5.34 -9.73 9.21
CA GLN A 27 4.02 -9.65 8.63
C GLN A 27 4.24 -8.93 7.29
N THR A 28 4.56 -9.69 6.27
CA THR A 28 4.45 -9.28 4.89
C THR A 28 2.96 -9.15 4.61
N GLY A 29 2.35 -8.06 5.06
CA GLY A 29 1.16 -7.55 4.41
C GLY A 29 1.51 -7.49 2.93
N ALA A 30 0.69 -8.02 2.06
CA ALA A 30 0.93 -7.99 0.63
C ALA A 30 1.06 -6.50 0.24
N GLN A 31 2.28 -6.05 -0.02
CA GLN A 31 2.50 -4.70 -0.50
C GLN A 31 1.97 -4.65 -1.93
N LEU A 32 0.98 -3.82 -2.17
CA LEU A 32 0.45 -3.58 -3.51
C LEU A 32 1.49 -2.83 -4.35
N SER A 33 1.44 -3.05 -5.66
CA SER A 33 2.15 -2.23 -6.65
C SER A 33 1.70 -0.77 -6.57
N TYR A 34 2.45 0.15 -7.17
CA TYR A 34 2.01 1.55 -7.25
C TYR A 34 0.73 1.70 -8.06
N VAL A 35 0.54 0.84 -9.06
CA VAL A 35 -0.72 0.75 -9.83
C VAL A 35 -1.28 -0.67 -9.71
N THR A 36 -2.43 -0.80 -9.08
CA THR A 36 -3.13 -2.07 -8.90
C THR A 36 -4.49 -1.98 -9.57
N ASP A 37 -4.58 -2.52 -10.77
CA ASP A 37 -5.80 -2.51 -11.57
C ASP A 37 -6.59 -3.81 -11.38
N ALA A 38 -7.32 -3.92 -10.26
CA ALA A 38 -8.15 -5.08 -9.98
C ALA A 38 -9.47 -5.08 -10.77
N ALA A 39 -9.93 -3.93 -11.23
CA ALA A 39 -11.12 -3.80 -12.09
C ALA A 39 -10.82 -4.06 -13.58
N GLY A 40 -9.55 -4.22 -13.97
CA GLY A 40 -9.17 -4.55 -15.34
C GLY A 40 -9.46 -3.46 -16.36
N LEU A 41 -9.29 -2.20 -15.98
CA LEU A 41 -9.53 -1.05 -16.85
C LEU A 41 -8.39 -0.78 -17.82
N LEU A 42 -7.16 -1.13 -17.41
CA LEU A 42 -5.94 -0.83 -18.14
C LEU A 42 -5.49 -2.04 -18.95
N SER A 43 -4.94 -1.80 -20.12
CA SER A 43 -4.15 -2.82 -20.79
C SER A 43 -2.84 -3.09 -20.03
N GLU A 44 -2.21 -4.24 -20.27
CA GLU A 44 -0.95 -4.60 -19.64
C GLU A 44 0.15 -3.54 -19.88
N ASN A 45 0.18 -2.94 -21.07
CA ASN A 45 1.17 -1.91 -21.42
C ASN A 45 0.90 -0.60 -20.66
N GLU A 46 -0.35 -0.17 -20.53
CA GLU A 46 -0.74 1.03 -19.78
C GLU A 46 -0.44 0.85 -18.30
N ASN A 47 -0.83 -0.28 -17.72
CA ASN A 47 -0.53 -0.59 -16.31
C ASN A 47 0.99 -0.53 -16.06
N MET A 48 1.81 -1.17 -16.90
CA MET A 48 3.26 -1.15 -16.77
C MET A 48 3.86 0.27 -16.94
N LEU A 49 3.30 1.09 -17.83
CA LEU A 49 3.75 2.47 -18.02
C LEU A 49 3.43 3.33 -16.79
N LEU A 50 2.20 3.27 -16.31
CA LEU A 50 1.74 4.00 -15.13
C LEU A 50 2.50 3.56 -13.86
N GLU A 51 2.74 2.25 -13.69
CA GLU A 51 3.55 1.72 -12.58
C GLU A 51 4.95 2.36 -12.55
N LYS A 52 5.64 2.40 -13.68
CA LYS A 52 6.97 3.03 -13.78
C LYS A 52 6.94 4.53 -13.51
N MET A 53 5.90 5.21 -13.96
CA MET A 53 5.73 6.65 -13.71
C MET A 53 5.48 6.90 -12.22
N ALA A 54 4.58 6.16 -11.61
CA ALA A 54 4.26 6.26 -10.19
C ALA A 54 5.49 5.94 -9.31
N GLU A 55 6.22 4.87 -9.63
CA GLU A 55 7.46 4.50 -8.97
C GLU A 55 8.50 5.63 -9.06
N SER A 56 8.73 6.16 -10.26
CA SER A 56 9.70 7.24 -10.49
C SER A 56 9.38 8.49 -9.69
N VAL A 57 8.10 8.89 -9.63
CA VAL A 57 7.64 10.04 -8.84
C VAL A 57 7.80 9.75 -7.36
N SER A 58 7.38 8.56 -6.91
CA SER A 58 7.46 8.16 -5.51
C SER A 58 8.90 8.18 -4.98
N GLN A 59 9.82 7.59 -5.73
CA GLN A 59 11.25 7.58 -5.38
C GLN A 59 11.86 8.99 -5.37
N LYS A 60 11.49 9.82 -6.34
CA LYS A 60 12.02 11.19 -6.45
C LYS A 60 11.63 12.08 -5.28
N TYR A 61 10.41 11.94 -4.78
CA TYR A 61 9.86 12.82 -3.75
C TYR A 61 9.77 12.17 -2.37
N GLY A 62 9.98 10.86 -2.27
CA GLY A 62 9.85 10.09 -1.03
C GLY A 62 8.42 10.11 -0.48
N VAL A 63 7.43 10.12 -1.39
CA VAL A 63 6.00 10.04 -1.13
C VAL A 63 5.41 9.05 -2.11
N GLY A 64 4.87 7.93 -1.63
CA GLY A 64 4.27 6.91 -2.48
C GLY A 64 3.04 7.45 -3.23
N VAL A 65 2.97 7.21 -4.53
CA VAL A 65 1.81 7.58 -5.35
C VAL A 65 1.15 6.29 -5.82
N TYR A 66 -0.06 6.04 -5.35
CA TYR A 66 -0.76 4.78 -5.60
C TYR A 66 -2.08 5.03 -6.33
N ILE A 67 -2.35 4.19 -7.32
CA ILE A 67 -3.62 4.12 -8.03
C ILE A 67 -4.16 2.70 -7.87
N VAL A 68 -5.36 2.57 -7.33
CA VAL A 68 -6.02 1.29 -7.13
C VAL A 68 -7.40 1.36 -7.76
N THR A 69 -7.70 0.39 -8.63
CA THR A 69 -9.04 0.21 -9.19
C THR A 69 -9.67 -1.06 -8.62
N VAL A 70 -10.94 -1.01 -8.28
CA VAL A 70 -11.72 -2.14 -7.77
C VAL A 70 -13.10 -2.15 -8.42
N GLU A 71 -13.73 -3.32 -8.50
CA GLU A 71 -15.12 -3.41 -8.93
C GLU A 71 -16.02 -2.69 -7.92
N ASP A 72 -16.02 -3.15 -6.67
CA ASP A 72 -16.84 -2.60 -5.58
C ASP A 72 -15.98 -2.31 -4.34
N TYR A 73 -15.95 -1.06 -3.91
CA TYR A 73 -15.23 -0.66 -2.68
C TYR A 73 -15.77 -1.33 -1.41
N ARG A 74 -17.02 -1.83 -1.44
CA ARG A 74 -17.68 -2.47 -0.29
C ARG A 74 -17.03 -3.79 0.10
N ASP A 75 -16.29 -4.42 -0.80
CA ASP A 75 -15.48 -5.61 -0.52
C ASP A 75 -14.37 -5.33 0.52
N PHE A 76 -13.98 -4.06 0.66
CA PHE A 76 -12.96 -3.61 1.60
C PHE A 76 -13.57 -2.89 2.81
N HIS A 77 -14.61 -2.08 2.61
CA HIS A 77 -15.30 -1.38 3.71
C HIS A 77 -16.69 -0.90 3.31
N SER A 78 -17.72 -1.34 4.07
CA SER A 78 -19.13 -1.04 3.74
C SER A 78 -19.58 0.41 4.04
N GLU A 79 -18.79 1.18 4.80
CA GLU A 79 -19.20 2.53 5.26
C GLU A 79 -18.77 3.66 4.31
N GLY A 80 -18.28 3.34 3.12
CA GLY A 80 -17.97 4.31 2.06
C GLY A 80 -16.56 4.18 1.49
N VAL A 81 -16.39 4.69 0.28
CA VAL A 81 -15.17 4.61 -0.51
C VAL A 81 -13.93 5.17 0.21
N TYR A 82 -14.07 6.28 0.96
CA TYR A 82 -12.95 6.84 1.72
C TYR A 82 -12.46 5.88 2.82
N LYS A 83 -13.37 5.19 3.52
CA LYS A 83 -12.99 4.20 4.53
C LYS A 83 -12.38 2.94 3.89
N ALA A 84 -12.85 2.54 2.72
CA ALA A 84 -12.23 1.48 1.95
C ALA A 84 -10.80 1.84 1.55
N THR A 85 -10.58 3.08 1.06
CA THR A 85 -9.25 3.60 0.72
C THR A 85 -8.32 3.59 1.94
N TYR A 86 -8.79 4.07 3.08
CA TYR A 86 -8.07 4.02 4.35
C TYR A 86 -7.67 2.59 4.72
N THR A 87 -8.63 1.66 4.64
CA THR A 87 -8.42 0.24 4.99
C THR A 87 -7.36 -0.39 4.10
N ILE A 88 -7.49 -0.26 2.78
CA ILE A 88 -6.51 -0.80 1.82
C ILE A 88 -5.12 -0.22 2.09
N TYR A 89 -5.00 1.10 2.28
CA TYR A 89 -3.72 1.76 2.53
C TYR A 89 -3.01 1.20 3.75
N HIS A 90 -3.74 0.99 4.84
CA HIS A 90 -3.17 0.52 6.10
C HIS A 90 -2.90 -0.99 6.12
N GLU A 91 -3.81 -1.80 5.62
CA GLU A 91 -3.68 -3.27 5.60
C GLU A 91 -2.59 -3.73 4.64
N CYS A 92 -2.47 -3.07 3.48
CA CYS A 92 -1.41 -3.35 2.51
C CYS A 92 -0.08 -2.65 2.83
N THR A 93 0.04 -2.02 3.99
CA THR A 93 1.27 -1.37 4.47
C THR A 93 1.86 -0.38 3.45
N MET A 94 0.99 0.41 2.79
CA MET A 94 1.40 1.36 1.74
C MET A 94 2.12 2.58 2.32
N GLY A 95 2.85 3.30 1.48
CA GLY A 95 3.60 4.53 1.82
C GLY A 95 5.11 4.34 1.83
N GLU A 96 5.83 5.43 1.58
CA GLU A 96 7.28 5.47 1.50
C GLU A 96 7.93 5.82 2.84
N GLY A 97 9.05 5.19 3.11
CA GLY A 97 9.88 5.47 4.27
C GLY A 97 9.23 5.14 5.63
N PRO A 98 9.89 5.54 6.74
CA PRO A 98 9.45 5.15 8.09
C PRO A 98 8.12 5.81 8.51
N ASN A 99 7.76 6.92 7.90
CA ASN A 99 6.50 7.63 8.18
C ASN A 99 5.36 7.15 7.27
N ARG A 100 5.64 6.25 6.33
CA ARG A 100 4.67 5.77 5.36
C ARG A 100 3.98 6.92 4.61
N ASP A 101 4.79 7.89 4.15
CA ASP A 101 4.28 9.03 3.40
C ASP A 101 3.73 8.57 2.02
N GLY A 102 2.48 8.89 1.71
CA GLY A 102 1.89 8.51 0.42
C GLY A 102 0.48 9.03 0.20
N ILE A 103 0.11 9.09 -1.07
CA ILE A 103 -1.24 9.36 -1.54
C ILE A 103 -1.76 8.18 -2.32
N MET A 104 -3.01 7.80 -2.10
CA MET A 104 -3.71 6.76 -2.85
C MET A 104 -5.00 7.31 -3.42
N LEU A 105 -5.20 7.09 -4.73
CA LEU A 105 -6.47 7.25 -5.41
C LEU A 105 -7.11 5.86 -5.54
N LEU A 106 -8.30 5.69 -4.99
CA LEU A 106 -9.14 4.51 -5.19
C LEU A 106 -10.28 4.86 -6.14
N LEU A 107 -10.45 4.06 -7.18
CA LEU A 107 -11.57 4.12 -8.11
C LEU A 107 -12.43 2.86 -7.96
N SER A 108 -13.71 3.02 -7.66
CA SER A 108 -14.70 1.95 -7.58
C SER A 108 -15.64 2.05 -8.77
N ILE A 109 -15.69 1.00 -9.58
CA ILE A 109 -16.27 1.09 -10.92
C ILE A 109 -17.80 0.92 -10.89
N ASP A 110 -18.31 -0.01 -10.09
CA ASP A 110 -19.74 -0.32 -10.04
C ASP A 110 -20.61 0.90 -9.73
N ASP A 111 -20.19 1.69 -8.71
CA ASP A 111 -20.92 2.89 -8.30
C ASP A 111 -20.35 4.18 -8.90
N ARG A 112 -19.24 4.08 -9.64
CA ARG A 112 -18.47 5.24 -10.13
C ARG A 112 -18.11 6.19 -8.98
N ASP A 113 -17.64 5.61 -7.89
CA ASP A 113 -17.23 6.33 -6.70
C ASP A 113 -15.70 6.32 -6.55
N TRP A 114 -15.16 7.31 -5.85
CA TRP A 114 -13.72 7.45 -5.72
C TRP A 114 -13.36 8.15 -4.42
N ALA A 115 -12.14 7.94 -3.96
CA ALA A 115 -11.55 8.71 -2.87
C ALA A 115 -10.05 8.86 -3.03
N MET A 116 -9.53 9.99 -2.56
CA MET A 116 -8.10 10.18 -2.32
C MET A 116 -7.83 10.11 -0.82
N PHE A 117 -6.80 9.36 -0.45
CA PHE A 117 -6.29 9.26 0.92
C PHE A 117 -4.82 9.65 0.95
N CYS A 118 -4.50 10.64 1.76
CA CYS A 118 -3.14 11.14 1.96
C CYS A 118 -2.71 10.83 3.39
N TYR A 119 -1.50 10.26 3.54
CA TYR A 119 -0.94 9.89 4.83
C TYR A 119 0.52 10.29 4.95
N GLY A 120 0.91 10.72 6.15
CA GLY A 120 2.26 11.16 6.47
C GLY A 120 2.52 12.64 6.16
N SER A 121 3.45 13.22 6.92
CA SER A 121 3.66 14.68 6.93
C SER A 121 4.14 15.25 5.60
N ARG A 122 4.90 14.49 4.82
CA ARG A 122 5.35 14.91 3.49
C ARG A 122 4.18 14.93 2.51
N CYS A 123 3.33 13.90 2.58
CA CYS A 123 2.13 13.84 1.75
C CYS A 123 1.18 15.00 2.09
N GLU A 124 0.88 15.23 3.35
CA GLU A 124 0.01 16.32 3.79
C GLU A 124 0.53 17.71 3.38
N TYR A 125 1.85 17.89 3.36
CA TYR A 125 2.46 19.12 2.87
C TYR A 125 2.32 19.29 1.34
N ALA A 126 2.59 18.22 0.58
CA ALA A 126 2.54 18.24 -0.89
C ALA A 126 1.11 18.27 -1.43
N PHE A 127 0.23 17.49 -0.80
CA PHE A 127 -1.18 17.30 -1.20
C PHE A 127 -2.13 17.87 -0.13
N ASN A 128 -1.92 19.12 0.24
CA ASN A 128 -2.89 19.87 1.03
C ASN A 128 -4.20 20.07 0.23
N SER A 129 -5.20 20.70 0.81
CA SER A 129 -6.52 20.88 0.17
C SER A 129 -6.42 21.47 -1.24
N TYR A 130 -5.48 22.40 -1.48
CA TYR A 130 -5.26 22.97 -2.81
C TYR A 130 -4.67 21.95 -3.78
N GLY A 131 -3.69 21.16 -3.35
CA GLY A 131 -3.06 20.10 -4.17
C GLY A 131 -4.07 19.01 -4.53
N GLN A 132 -4.88 18.57 -3.59
CA GLN A 132 -5.95 17.59 -3.82
C GLN A 132 -7.01 18.12 -4.80
N GLU A 133 -7.47 19.36 -4.63
CA GLU A 133 -8.41 20.00 -5.58
C GLU A 133 -7.85 20.09 -7.00
N LYS A 134 -6.55 20.30 -7.13
CA LYS A 134 -5.91 20.31 -8.47
C LYS A 134 -5.86 18.92 -9.11
N LEU A 135 -5.52 17.89 -8.32
CA LEU A 135 -5.54 16.52 -8.80
C LEU A 135 -6.95 16.08 -9.20
N GLU A 136 -7.92 16.38 -8.35
CA GLU A 136 -9.33 16.08 -8.59
C GLU A 136 -9.81 16.65 -9.94
N LYS A 137 -9.50 17.90 -10.24
CA LYS A 137 -9.85 18.54 -11.51
C LYS A 137 -9.21 17.87 -12.73
N VAL A 138 -8.05 17.26 -12.58
CA VAL A 138 -7.35 16.61 -13.70
C VAL A 138 -8.03 15.30 -14.08
N PHE A 139 -8.45 14.48 -13.11
CA PHE A 139 -8.99 13.16 -13.44
C PHE A 139 -10.52 13.11 -13.54
N LEU A 140 -11.26 14.00 -12.87
CA LEU A 140 -12.74 13.91 -12.82
C LEU A 140 -13.40 14.06 -14.18
N ASP A 141 -12.85 14.91 -15.04
CA ASP A 141 -13.42 15.09 -16.37
C ASP A 141 -13.35 13.78 -17.18
N ASN A 142 -12.22 13.06 -17.11
CA ASN A 142 -11.99 11.79 -17.80
C ASN A 142 -12.76 10.65 -17.11
N PHE A 143 -12.70 10.57 -15.78
CA PHE A 143 -13.45 9.60 -15.00
C PHE A 143 -14.96 9.69 -15.27
N GLY A 144 -15.50 10.92 -15.36
CA GLY A 144 -16.88 11.18 -15.73
C GLY A 144 -17.25 10.69 -17.13
N ALA A 145 -16.32 10.78 -18.07
CA ALA A 145 -16.50 10.39 -19.46
C ALA A 145 -16.23 8.90 -19.76
N ASN A 146 -15.71 8.11 -18.81
CA ASN A 146 -15.13 6.76 -19.03
C ASN A 146 -13.91 6.79 -19.97
N ASP A 147 -13.16 7.85 -19.96
CA ASP A 147 -11.94 7.99 -20.72
C ASP A 147 -10.77 7.62 -19.80
N TRP A 148 -10.17 6.46 -20.06
CA TRP A 148 -9.11 5.87 -19.23
C TRP A 148 -7.73 5.98 -19.87
N ASP A 149 -7.64 6.54 -21.09
CA ASP A 149 -6.40 6.73 -21.86
C ASP A 149 -5.52 7.90 -21.39
#